data_0cd28951b1502da826a66050ab1bda3e
#
_entry.id   0cd28951b1502da826a66050ab1bda3e
#
_cell.length_a   1.000
_cell.length_b   1.000
_cell.length_c   1.000
_cell.angle_alpha   90.00
_cell.angle_beta   90.00
_cell.angle_gamma   90.00
#
_symmetry.space_group_name_H-M   'P 1'
#
loop_
_entity.id
_entity.type
_entity.pdbx_description
1 polymer ?
#
loop_
_entity_poly.entity_id
_entity_poly.type
_entity_poly.pdbx_seq_one_letter_code
_entity_poly.pdbx_strand_id
1 'polypeptide(L)'
;MQALPPIILHCHVPKTGGVSLTQALQGTFHPFHLQHLHPDAAYVLTPQILETVLEINPLLKSLTSHHLRVFPRRLENRRPIYITFLREPTAAVISLLKYAQREYNNWQPATQKAWPKDTPRRSLRDLAEAYLDSMGERHQYSFQSCYFCSSHSMERAGLKREDDYGLDRPDIASLILDQFFFVGITEEMEKSLELLRASFKTLGIELRKPRLLHLNRSRTRENLSWVNPGDAVGQRLLGCQPSDEQLYRKFRERFFLAYSRYRKTGLIDVPSDPGPEDQPICEWAARQVLQKEQQIQRAAV
;
A
#
# COMPACT_ATOMS: atom_id res chain seq x y z
N MET A 1 3.10 -28.07 18.32
CA MET A 1 2.86 -27.84 16.87
C MET A 1 4.09 -27.19 16.28
N GLN A 2 4.58 -27.66 15.15
CA GLN A 2 5.72 -27.03 14.46
C GLN A 2 5.26 -25.70 13.82
N ALA A 3 6.03 -24.62 14.02
CA ALA A 3 5.68 -23.33 13.46
C ALA A 3 5.69 -23.38 11.91
N LEU A 4 4.62 -22.86 11.28
CA LEU A 4 4.53 -22.79 9.83
C LEU A 4 5.64 -21.91 9.26
N PRO A 5 6.29 -22.30 8.14
CA PRO A 5 7.32 -21.52 7.49
C PRO A 5 6.74 -20.19 6.99
N PRO A 6 7.46 -19.07 7.19
CA PRO A 6 6.97 -17.75 6.77
C PRO A 6 6.98 -17.60 5.25
N ILE A 7 6.02 -16.83 4.73
CA ILE A 7 6.05 -16.25 3.39
C ILE A 7 5.94 -14.74 3.46
N ILE A 8 6.86 -14.04 2.81
CA ILE A 8 6.85 -12.57 2.77
C ILE A 8 5.90 -12.11 1.67
N LEU A 9 4.87 -11.36 2.05
CA LEU A 9 3.85 -10.82 1.16
C LEU A 9 3.97 -9.30 1.10
N HIS A 10 4.54 -8.80 0.01
CA HIS A 10 4.66 -7.37 -0.23
C HIS A 10 3.40 -6.84 -0.89
N CYS A 11 2.58 -6.12 -0.10
CA CYS A 11 1.43 -5.36 -0.58
C CYS A 11 1.95 -4.10 -1.28
N HIS A 12 2.11 -4.19 -2.60
CA HIS A 12 2.68 -3.12 -3.40
C HIS A 12 1.63 -2.08 -3.74
N VAL A 13 1.37 -1.14 -2.84
CA VAL A 13 0.55 0.04 -3.15
C VAL A 13 1.22 0.80 -4.30
N PRO A 14 0.51 1.12 -5.40
CA PRO A 14 1.12 1.84 -6.52
C PRO A 14 1.73 3.16 -6.07
N LYS A 15 2.87 3.55 -6.65
CA LYS A 15 3.55 4.85 -6.45
C LYS A 15 4.11 5.11 -5.03
N THR A 16 4.17 4.09 -4.16
CA THR A 16 4.75 4.19 -2.80
C THR A 16 6.18 3.63 -2.69
N GLY A 17 6.95 3.61 -3.79
CA GLY A 17 8.34 3.15 -3.75
C GLY A 17 8.53 1.63 -3.81
N GLY A 18 7.46 0.87 -4.05
CA GLY A 18 7.46 -0.59 -4.05
C GLY A 18 8.44 -1.25 -5.02
N VAL A 19 8.86 -0.57 -6.10
CA VAL A 19 9.87 -1.09 -7.03
C VAL A 19 11.20 -1.36 -6.31
N SER A 20 11.66 -0.42 -5.46
CA SER A 20 12.89 -0.59 -4.69
C SER A 20 12.80 -1.77 -3.70
N LEU A 21 11.65 -1.92 -3.04
CA LEU A 21 11.41 -3.04 -2.15
C LEU A 21 11.32 -4.37 -2.91
N THR A 22 10.61 -4.40 -4.04
CA THR A 22 10.52 -5.60 -4.91
C THR A 22 11.90 -6.07 -5.33
N GLN A 23 12.80 -5.14 -5.71
CA GLN A 23 14.18 -5.49 -6.06
C GLN A 23 14.99 -6.02 -4.87
N ALA A 24 14.80 -5.45 -3.67
CA ALA A 24 15.43 -5.97 -2.46
C ALA A 24 14.97 -7.40 -2.16
N LEU A 25 13.66 -7.68 -2.28
CA LEU A 25 13.09 -9.01 -2.11
C LEU A 25 13.57 -9.97 -3.19
N GLN A 26 13.53 -9.56 -4.46
CA GLN A 26 14.05 -10.34 -5.56
C GLN A 26 15.53 -10.69 -5.37
N GLY A 27 16.37 -9.71 -5.03
CA GLY A 27 17.79 -9.94 -4.76
C GLY A 27 18.05 -10.86 -3.57
N THR A 28 17.12 -10.92 -2.60
CA THR A 28 17.23 -11.73 -1.38
C THR A 28 16.76 -13.17 -1.63
N PHE A 29 15.64 -13.33 -2.31
CA PHE A 29 14.94 -14.61 -2.41
C PHE A 29 15.04 -15.29 -3.79
N HIS A 30 15.69 -14.68 -4.79
CA HIS A 30 15.86 -15.33 -6.10
C HIS A 30 16.47 -16.74 -5.97
N PRO A 31 15.91 -17.77 -6.66
CA PRO A 31 14.76 -17.74 -7.59
C PRO A 31 13.38 -17.88 -6.92
N PHE A 32 13.28 -17.84 -5.61
CA PHE A 32 12.06 -18.08 -4.82
C PHE A 32 11.25 -16.81 -4.53
N HIS A 33 11.36 -15.78 -5.38
CA HIS A 33 10.55 -14.57 -5.38
C HIS A 33 9.67 -14.52 -6.61
N LEU A 34 8.37 -14.24 -6.41
CA LEU A 34 7.40 -14.04 -7.48
C LEU A 34 6.89 -12.59 -7.46
N GLN A 35 6.96 -11.93 -8.60
CA GLN A 35 6.22 -10.71 -8.84
C GLN A 35 4.95 -11.05 -9.62
N HIS A 36 3.80 -10.99 -8.96
CA HIS A 36 2.52 -11.27 -9.57
C HIS A 36 1.91 -9.97 -10.11
N LEU A 37 1.68 -9.93 -11.43
CA LEU A 37 1.05 -8.84 -12.15
C LEU A 37 -0.19 -9.38 -12.87
N HIS A 38 -1.28 -8.64 -12.82
CA HIS A 38 -2.50 -8.93 -13.57
C HIS A 38 -2.91 -7.66 -14.33
N PRO A 39 -3.37 -7.76 -15.59
CA PRO A 39 -3.72 -6.58 -16.41
C PRO A 39 -4.97 -5.85 -15.90
N ASP A 40 -5.87 -6.55 -15.22
CA ASP A 40 -7.07 -5.95 -14.63
C ASP A 40 -6.74 -5.36 -13.26
N ALA A 41 -6.93 -4.05 -13.12
CA ALA A 41 -6.70 -3.34 -11.87
C ALA A 41 -7.69 -3.72 -10.75
N ALA A 42 -8.89 -4.20 -11.10
CA ALA A 42 -9.90 -4.68 -10.16
C ALA A 42 -9.65 -6.11 -9.66
N TYR A 43 -8.72 -6.85 -10.30
CA TYR A 43 -8.35 -8.19 -9.87
C TYR A 43 -7.84 -8.20 -8.43
N VAL A 44 -8.26 -9.20 -7.66
CA VAL A 44 -7.85 -9.41 -6.27
C VAL A 44 -7.29 -10.82 -6.10
N LEU A 45 -6.10 -10.91 -5.52
CA LEU A 45 -5.55 -12.18 -5.05
C LEU A 45 -6.32 -12.63 -3.80
N THR A 46 -7.34 -13.48 -4.02
CA THR A 46 -8.07 -14.08 -2.90
C THR A 46 -7.19 -15.10 -2.16
N PRO A 47 -7.52 -15.48 -0.91
CA PRO A 47 -6.79 -16.53 -0.19
C PRO A 47 -6.66 -17.81 -0.99
N GLN A 48 -7.73 -18.25 -1.67
CA GLN A 48 -7.75 -19.47 -2.51
C GLN A 48 -6.77 -19.37 -3.68
N ILE A 49 -6.75 -18.23 -4.38
CA ILE A 49 -5.80 -18.02 -5.49
C ILE A 49 -4.37 -17.98 -4.95
N LEU A 50 -4.14 -17.33 -3.79
CA LEU A 50 -2.83 -17.29 -3.17
C LEU A 50 -2.34 -18.69 -2.76
N GLU A 51 -3.22 -19.52 -2.20
CA GLU A 51 -2.91 -20.92 -1.88
C GLU A 51 -2.57 -21.73 -3.13
N THR A 52 -3.36 -21.61 -4.21
CA THR A 52 -3.03 -22.23 -5.51
C THR A 52 -1.66 -21.79 -6.04
N VAL A 53 -1.32 -20.49 -5.92
CA VAL A 53 0.02 -19.99 -6.31
C VAL A 53 1.11 -20.65 -5.47
N LEU A 54 0.88 -20.89 -4.19
CA LEU A 54 1.84 -21.54 -3.29
C LEU A 54 1.95 -23.05 -3.53
N GLU A 55 0.85 -23.70 -3.87
CA GLU A 55 0.86 -25.12 -4.27
C GLU A 55 1.67 -25.36 -5.54
N ILE A 56 1.49 -24.53 -6.57
CA ILE A 56 2.25 -24.57 -7.82
C ILE A 56 3.73 -24.19 -7.59
N ASN A 57 4.00 -23.34 -6.60
CA ASN A 57 5.34 -22.84 -6.27
C ASN A 57 5.71 -23.15 -4.81
N PRO A 58 5.90 -24.41 -4.41
CA PRO A 58 6.09 -24.80 -3.01
C PRO A 58 7.36 -24.25 -2.37
N LEU A 59 8.35 -23.83 -3.16
CA LEU A 59 9.60 -23.22 -2.68
C LEU A 59 9.52 -21.68 -2.59
N LEU A 60 8.38 -21.06 -2.93
CA LEU A 60 8.22 -19.62 -2.89
C LEU A 60 8.44 -19.08 -1.47
N LYS A 61 9.29 -18.07 -1.33
CA LYS A 61 9.62 -17.39 -0.06
C LYS A 61 9.07 -15.99 0.03
N SER A 62 8.84 -15.36 -1.13
CA SER A 62 8.24 -14.02 -1.15
C SER A 62 7.43 -13.79 -2.42
N LEU A 63 6.37 -12.96 -2.28
CA LEU A 63 5.51 -12.54 -3.37
C LEU A 63 5.29 -11.02 -3.27
N THR A 64 5.34 -10.33 -4.41
CA THR A 64 4.99 -8.92 -4.56
C THR A 64 3.81 -8.79 -5.51
N SER A 65 2.76 -8.06 -5.13
CA SER A 65 1.64 -7.78 -6.03
C SER A 65 0.90 -6.49 -5.67
N HIS A 66 0.34 -5.82 -6.70
CA HIS A 66 -0.66 -4.76 -6.56
C HIS A 66 -2.06 -5.30 -6.21
N HIS A 67 -2.27 -6.60 -6.34
CA HIS A 67 -3.56 -7.27 -6.20
C HIS A 67 -3.73 -7.99 -4.87
N LEU A 68 -2.73 -7.90 -4.00
CA LEU A 68 -2.76 -8.47 -2.66
C LEU A 68 -3.53 -7.52 -1.72
N ARG A 69 -4.87 -7.64 -1.74
CA ARG A 69 -5.81 -6.76 -1.03
C ARG A 69 -6.69 -7.50 -0.02
N VAL A 70 -6.56 -8.82 0.06
CA VAL A 70 -7.14 -9.66 1.12
C VAL A 70 -5.99 -10.22 1.92
N PHE A 71 -6.07 -10.12 3.23
CA PHE A 71 -4.96 -10.39 4.15
C PHE A 71 -5.31 -11.55 5.09
N PRO A 72 -5.25 -12.83 4.61
CA PRO A 72 -5.46 -13.98 5.50
C PRO A 72 -4.39 -13.99 6.60
N ARG A 73 -4.79 -14.32 7.83
CA ARG A 73 -3.85 -14.48 8.95
C ARG A 73 -3.04 -15.75 8.85
N ARG A 74 -3.60 -16.74 8.19
CA ARG A 74 -3.01 -18.06 7.98
C ARG A 74 -3.30 -18.52 6.55
N LEU A 75 -2.35 -19.20 5.98
CA LEU A 75 -2.48 -20.02 4.79
C LEU A 75 -2.26 -21.46 5.22
N GLU A 76 -2.74 -22.44 4.46
CA GLU A 76 -2.75 -23.85 4.86
C GLU A 76 -1.38 -24.33 5.40
N ASN A 77 -0.31 -24.04 4.64
CA ASN A 77 1.04 -24.51 4.95
C ASN A 77 2.05 -23.38 5.14
N ARG A 78 1.60 -22.13 5.32
CA ARG A 78 2.47 -20.94 5.42
C ARG A 78 1.93 -19.92 6.43
N ARG A 79 2.85 -19.22 7.08
CA ARG A 79 2.52 -18.02 7.88
C ARG A 79 2.79 -16.77 7.05
N PRO A 80 1.75 -16.00 6.67
CA PRO A 80 1.93 -14.78 5.91
C PRO A 80 2.56 -13.67 6.77
N ILE A 81 3.54 -12.97 6.19
CA ILE A 81 4.24 -11.83 6.77
C ILE A 81 4.02 -10.65 5.83
N TYR A 82 3.09 -9.77 6.20
CA TYR A 82 2.73 -8.62 5.35
C TYR A 82 3.68 -7.46 5.56
N ILE A 83 4.15 -6.90 4.46
CA ILE A 83 4.96 -5.69 4.43
C ILE A 83 4.45 -4.73 3.36
N THR A 84 4.56 -3.44 3.61
CA THR A 84 4.19 -2.40 2.65
C THR A 84 4.97 -1.11 2.88
N PHE A 85 4.82 -0.16 1.95
CA PHE A 85 5.27 1.22 2.08
C PHE A 85 4.11 2.17 1.88
N LEU A 86 4.10 3.23 2.67
CA LEU A 86 3.24 4.39 2.46
C LEU A 86 4.06 5.56 1.93
N ARG A 87 3.40 6.47 1.27
CA ARG A 87 3.98 7.68 0.71
C ARG A 87 3.15 8.90 1.10
N GLU A 88 3.81 10.06 1.22
CA GLU A 88 3.12 11.33 1.37
C GLU A 88 2.10 11.47 0.22
N PRO A 89 0.81 11.76 0.53
CA PRO A 89 -0.28 11.63 -0.44
C PRO A 89 -0.11 12.50 -1.68
N THR A 90 0.25 13.76 -1.50
CA THR A 90 0.50 14.69 -2.63
C THR A 90 1.65 14.19 -3.51
N ALA A 91 2.75 13.73 -2.90
CA ALA A 91 3.88 13.15 -3.64
C ALA A 91 3.50 11.86 -4.36
N ALA A 92 2.57 11.07 -3.82
CA ALA A 92 2.04 9.87 -4.48
C ALA A 92 1.26 10.24 -5.75
N VAL A 93 0.35 11.24 -5.68
CA VAL A 93 -0.40 11.75 -6.85
C VAL A 93 0.55 12.33 -7.89
N ILE A 94 1.49 13.21 -7.50
CA ILE A 94 2.48 13.75 -8.44
C ILE A 94 3.26 12.63 -9.13
N SER A 95 3.63 11.59 -8.39
CA SER A 95 4.29 10.42 -8.97
C SER A 95 3.39 9.65 -9.95
N LEU A 96 2.08 9.60 -9.70
CA LEU A 96 1.11 9.01 -10.60
C LEU A 96 0.99 9.83 -11.89
N LEU A 97 0.89 11.16 -11.79
CA LEU A 97 0.82 12.06 -12.94
C LEU A 97 2.06 11.94 -13.83
N LYS A 98 3.25 11.93 -13.23
CA LYS A 98 4.53 11.70 -13.94
C LYS A 98 4.58 10.34 -14.63
N TYR A 99 4.05 9.33 -13.98
CA TYR A 99 3.93 7.99 -14.55
C TYR A 99 2.96 7.98 -15.73
N ALA A 100 1.78 8.59 -15.58
CA ALA A 100 0.80 8.73 -16.64
C ALA A 100 1.41 9.43 -17.86
N GLN A 101 2.07 10.57 -17.67
CA GLN A 101 2.72 11.33 -18.73
C GLN A 101 3.74 10.50 -19.51
N ARG A 102 4.54 9.68 -18.83
CA ARG A 102 5.58 8.87 -19.45
C ARG A 102 5.06 7.62 -20.15
N GLU A 103 4.10 6.94 -19.54
CA GLU A 103 3.67 5.60 -19.94
C GLU A 103 2.36 5.59 -20.74
N TYR A 104 1.68 6.71 -20.91
CA TYR A 104 0.37 6.80 -21.55
C TYR A 104 0.30 6.04 -22.88
N ASN A 105 1.28 6.21 -23.75
CA ASN A 105 1.31 5.57 -25.07
C ASN A 105 1.51 4.03 -25.00
N ASN A 106 1.99 3.54 -23.86
CA ASN A 106 2.22 2.11 -23.64
C ASN A 106 1.01 1.43 -22.98
N TRP A 107 -0.01 2.21 -22.60
CA TRP A 107 -1.18 1.67 -21.91
C TRP A 107 -2.19 1.04 -22.86
N GLN A 108 -2.95 0.10 -22.33
CA GLN A 108 -4.10 -0.46 -23.01
C GLN A 108 -5.16 0.64 -23.26
N PRO A 109 -5.94 0.56 -24.36
CA PRO A 109 -6.95 1.57 -24.68
C PRO A 109 -7.96 1.85 -23.56
N ALA A 110 -8.31 0.82 -22.78
CA ALA A 110 -9.21 0.98 -21.63
C ALA A 110 -8.64 1.89 -20.55
N THR A 111 -7.33 1.76 -20.24
CA THR A 111 -6.63 2.61 -19.27
C THR A 111 -6.44 4.02 -19.81
N GLN A 112 -6.14 4.16 -21.11
CA GLN A 112 -6.00 5.47 -21.76
C GLN A 112 -7.29 6.30 -21.71
N LYS A 113 -8.46 5.66 -21.80
CA LYS A 113 -9.77 6.36 -21.73
C LYS A 113 -9.99 7.14 -20.42
N ALA A 114 -9.35 6.74 -19.33
CA ALA A 114 -9.44 7.43 -18.05
C ALA A 114 -8.60 8.73 -17.99
N TRP A 115 -7.84 9.03 -19.02
CA TRP A 115 -6.91 10.16 -19.08
C TRP A 115 -7.11 11.00 -20.33
N PRO A 116 -6.79 12.32 -20.31
CA PRO A 116 -6.82 13.15 -21.51
C PRO A 116 -5.94 12.56 -22.61
N LYS A 117 -6.39 12.63 -23.86
CA LYS A 117 -5.67 12.07 -25.02
C LYS A 117 -4.28 12.70 -25.23
N ASP A 118 -4.09 13.93 -24.79
CA ASP A 118 -2.86 14.70 -24.89
C ASP A 118 -1.96 14.61 -23.64
N THR A 119 -2.26 13.68 -22.73
CA THR A 119 -1.53 13.42 -21.47
C THR A 119 0.00 13.50 -21.61
N PRO A 120 0.66 12.91 -22.64
CA PRO A 120 2.12 12.97 -22.76
C PRO A 120 2.68 14.38 -22.99
N ARG A 121 1.84 15.33 -23.43
CA ARG A 121 2.23 16.70 -23.81
C ARG A 121 1.80 17.75 -22.78
N ARG A 122 0.93 17.41 -21.84
CA ARG A 122 0.45 18.32 -20.80
C ARG A 122 1.53 18.63 -19.79
N SER A 123 1.50 19.83 -19.21
CA SER A 123 2.26 20.11 -18.00
C SER A 123 1.72 19.28 -16.82
N LEU A 124 2.54 19.05 -15.78
CA LEU A 124 2.05 18.35 -14.58
C LEU A 124 0.92 19.10 -13.88
N ARG A 125 0.92 20.45 -13.95
CA ARG A 125 -0.16 21.25 -13.38
C ARG A 125 -1.47 21.03 -14.11
N ASP A 126 -1.46 21.03 -15.46
CA ASP A 126 -2.67 20.78 -16.26
C ASP A 126 -3.17 19.34 -16.12
N LEU A 127 -2.25 18.37 -15.95
CA LEU A 127 -2.62 17.00 -15.63
C LEU A 127 -3.22 16.88 -14.23
N ALA A 128 -2.70 17.61 -13.25
CA ALA A 128 -3.26 17.63 -11.90
C ALA A 128 -4.68 18.21 -11.92
N GLU A 129 -4.90 19.32 -12.65
CA GLU A 129 -6.22 19.91 -12.81
C GLU A 129 -7.20 18.91 -13.45
N ALA A 130 -6.84 18.30 -14.58
CA ALA A 130 -7.67 17.30 -15.26
C ALA A 130 -7.93 16.08 -14.38
N TYR A 131 -6.95 15.62 -13.59
CA TYR A 131 -7.12 14.55 -12.62
C TYR A 131 -8.13 14.92 -11.55
N LEU A 132 -8.00 16.11 -10.95
CA LEU A 132 -8.91 16.61 -9.93
C LEU A 132 -10.33 16.82 -10.46
N ASP A 133 -10.48 17.29 -11.70
CA ASP A 133 -11.78 17.47 -12.36
C ASP A 133 -12.44 16.13 -12.70
N SER A 134 -11.64 15.12 -13.09
CA SER A 134 -12.15 13.76 -13.35
C SER A 134 -12.65 13.05 -12.11
N MET A 135 -12.17 13.45 -10.93
CA MET A 135 -12.65 12.94 -9.65
C MET A 135 -14.07 13.42 -9.32
N GLY A 136 -14.56 14.51 -9.96
CA GLY A 136 -15.89 15.08 -9.78
C GLY A 136 -16.19 15.43 -8.32
N GLU A 137 -17.45 15.25 -7.89
CA GLU A 137 -17.85 15.42 -6.49
C GLU A 137 -17.23 14.38 -5.54
N ARG A 138 -16.59 13.34 -6.07
CA ARG A 138 -15.80 12.35 -5.32
C ARG A 138 -14.44 12.90 -4.88
N HIS A 139 -14.38 14.17 -4.46
CA HIS A 139 -13.15 14.92 -4.13
C HIS A 139 -12.23 14.31 -3.06
N GLN A 140 -12.53 13.12 -2.56
CA GLN A 140 -11.83 12.48 -1.45
C GLN A 140 -11.38 11.06 -1.82
N TYR A 141 -10.77 10.90 -2.99
CA TYR A 141 -10.26 9.60 -3.39
C TYR A 141 -8.91 9.31 -2.74
N SER A 142 -8.96 8.73 -1.55
CA SER A 142 -7.79 8.30 -0.79
C SER A 142 -7.30 6.96 -1.33
N PHE A 143 -6.37 7.03 -2.20
CA PHE A 143 -5.84 5.94 -3.01
C PHE A 143 -5.10 4.87 -2.19
N GLN A 144 -4.34 5.26 -1.12
CA GLN A 144 -3.67 4.30 -0.24
C GLN A 144 -4.66 3.66 0.74
N SER A 145 -5.56 4.45 1.34
CA SER A 145 -6.61 3.97 2.23
C SER A 145 -7.53 2.97 1.51
N CYS A 146 -8.05 3.31 0.34
CA CYS A 146 -8.89 2.43 -0.48
C CYS A 146 -8.18 1.14 -0.91
N TYR A 147 -6.85 1.15 -1.07
CA TYR A 147 -6.11 -0.06 -1.39
C TYR A 147 -6.25 -1.14 -0.31
N PHE A 148 -6.20 -0.76 0.98
CA PHE A 148 -6.34 -1.68 2.09
C PHE A 148 -7.80 -2.05 2.37
N CYS A 149 -8.75 -1.17 2.04
CA CYS A 149 -10.20 -1.38 2.19
C CYS A 149 -10.84 -1.83 0.88
N SER A 150 -10.30 -2.87 0.23
CA SER A 150 -10.82 -3.34 -1.05
C SER A 150 -12.29 -3.77 -0.94
N SER A 151 -13.07 -3.49 -2.01
CA SER A 151 -14.50 -3.82 -2.07
C SER A 151 -14.78 -5.28 -1.71
N HIS A 152 -13.99 -6.22 -2.23
CA HIS A 152 -14.15 -7.66 -1.97
C HIS A 152 -14.10 -8.01 -0.47
N SER A 153 -13.17 -7.39 0.28
CA SER A 153 -13.03 -7.63 1.72
C SER A 153 -14.12 -6.95 2.53
N MET A 154 -14.54 -5.76 2.09
CA MET A 154 -15.54 -4.97 2.80
C MET A 154 -16.95 -5.54 2.62
N GLU A 155 -17.30 -6.05 1.44
CA GLU A 155 -18.56 -6.75 1.20
C GLU A 155 -18.71 -7.99 2.09
N ARG A 156 -17.67 -8.79 2.25
CA ARG A 156 -17.66 -9.96 3.15
C ARG A 156 -17.81 -9.57 4.62
N ALA A 157 -17.38 -8.38 4.99
CA ALA A 157 -17.59 -7.82 6.33
C ALA A 157 -18.98 -7.18 6.51
N GLY A 158 -19.82 -7.14 5.48
CA GLY A 158 -21.16 -6.57 5.51
C GLY A 158 -21.22 -5.06 5.22
N LEU A 159 -20.12 -4.47 4.78
CA LEU A 159 -20.08 -3.08 4.33
C LEU A 159 -20.49 -3.01 2.86
N LYS A 160 -21.45 -2.12 2.56
CA LYS A 160 -21.89 -1.90 1.18
C LYS A 160 -20.79 -1.25 0.36
N ARG A 161 -20.69 -1.70 -0.87
CA ARG A 161 -19.80 -1.14 -1.88
C ARG A 161 -20.37 0.19 -2.40
N GLU A 162 -19.53 1.20 -2.48
CA GLU A 162 -19.86 2.48 -3.12
C GLU A 162 -19.30 2.56 -4.54
N ASP A 163 -18.17 1.92 -4.80
CA ASP A 163 -17.54 1.85 -6.12
C ASP A 163 -16.61 0.62 -6.27
N ASP A 164 -15.99 0.47 -7.46
CA ASP A 164 -15.11 -0.66 -7.78
C ASP A 164 -13.72 -0.59 -7.14
N TYR A 165 -13.36 0.52 -6.50
CA TYR A 165 -12.00 0.78 -6.04
C TYR A 165 -11.78 0.55 -4.53
N GLY A 166 -12.85 0.31 -3.78
CA GLY A 166 -12.81 0.12 -2.32
C GLY A 166 -13.47 1.27 -1.56
N LEU A 167 -13.48 1.17 -0.25
CA LEU A 167 -14.06 2.17 0.64
C LEU A 167 -12.98 3.09 1.20
N ASP A 168 -13.25 4.38 1.23
CA ASP A 168 -12.39 5.35 1.90
C ASP A 168 -12.63 5.33 3.43
N ARG A 169 -12.02 4.35 4.09
CA ARG A 169 -12.14 4.09 5.53
C ARG A 169 -10.75 4.05 6.17
N PRO A 170 -10.16 5.22 6.49
CA PRO A 170 -8.81 5.31 7.07
C PRO A 170 -8.70 4.64 8.44
N ASP A 171 -9.80 4.54 9.19
CA ASP A 171 -9.91 3.82 10.44
C ASP A 171 -9.71 2.30 10.25
N ILE A 172 -10.39 1.70 9.27
CA ILE A 172 -10.23 0.28 8.90
C ILE A 172 -8.84 0.04 8.32
N ALA A 173 -8.40 0.86 7.37
CA ALA A 173 -7.07 0.77 6.78
C ALA A 173 -5.96 0.83 7.84
N SER A 174 -6.14 1.71 8.84
CA SER A 174 -5.23 1.83 9.97
C SER A 174 -5.15 0.55 10.80
N LEU A 175 -6.28 -0.06 11.13
CA LEU A 175 -6.30 -1.34 11.87
C LEU A 175 -5.68 -2.48 11.07
N ILE A 176 -5.88 -2.53 9.75
CA ILE A 176 -5.23 -3.50 8.88
C ILE A 176 -3.71 -3.33 8.92
N LEU A 177 -3.23 -2.10 8.75
CA LEU A 177 -1.80 -1.81 8.77
C LEU A 177 -1.15 -2.01 10.14
N ASP A 178 -1.91 -1.87 11.23
CA ASP A 178 -1.44 -2.19 12.59
C ASP A 178 -1.10 -3.68 12.76
N GLN A 179 -1.64 -4.54 11.89
CA GLN A 179 -1.36 -5.97 11.85
C GLN A 179 -0.21 -6.36 10.91
N PHE A 180 0.31 -5.41 10.12
CA PHE A 180 1.42 -5.68 9.24
C PHE A 180 2.72 -5.79 10.03
N PHE A 181 3.56 -6.72 9.63
CA PHE A 181 4.89 -6.89 10.19
C PHE A 181 5.75 -5.65 9.99
N PHE A 182 5.57 -4.96 8.85
CA PHE A 182 6.34 -3.76 8.54
C PHE A 182 5.55 -2.80 7.65
N VAL A 183 5.54 -1.53 8.04
CA VAL A 183 5.06 -0.40 7.23
C VAL A 183 6.18 0.62 7.11
N GLY A 184 6.79 0.72 5.92
CA GLY A 184 7.85 1.68 5.61
C GLY A 184 7.29 3.00 5.10
N ILE A 185 8.15 4.04 5.10
CA ILE A 185 7.86 5.39 4.60
C ILE A 185 8.75 5.67 3.39
N THR A 186 8.16 6.00 2.27
CA THR A 186 8.86 6.17 0.98
C THR A 186 9.85 7.32 1.01
N GLU A 187 9.50 8.43 1.66
CA GLU A 187 10.37 9.61 1.84
C GLU A 187 11.60 9.29 2.69
N GLU A 188 11.51 8.26 3.52
CA GLU A 188 12.57 7.78 4.41
C GLU A 188 13.09 6.39 3.96
N MET A 189 13.19 6.17 2.65
CA MET A 189 13.47 4.86 2.05
C MET A 189 14.71 4.17 2.65
N GLU A 190 15.81 4.90 2.87
CA GLU A 190 17.04 4.31 3.42
C GLU A 190 16.83 3.83 4.86
N LYS A 191 16.21 4.67 5.70
CA LYS A 191 15.86 4.30 7.08
C LYS A 191 14.84 3.17 7.13
N SER A 192 13.87 3.19 6.22
CA SER A 192 12.85 2.13 6.10
C SER A 192 13.48 0.79 5.74
N LEU A 193 14.40 0.76 4.80
CA LEU A 193 15.12 -0.47 4.43
C LEU A 193 16.09 -0.92 5.53
N GLU A 194 16.72 0.00 6.26
CA GLU A 194 17.55 -0.33 7.42
C GLU A 194 16.71 -1.01 8.51
N LEU A 195 15.58 -0.41 8.87
CA LEU A 195 14.67 -0.96 9.88
C LEU A 195 14.05 -2.29 9.43
N LEU A 196 13.65 -2.43 8.16
CA LEU A 196 13.15 -3.68 7.59
C LEU A 196 14.20 -4.79 7.64
N ARG A 197 15.46 -4.48 7.31
CA ARG A 197 16.56 -5.46 7.42
C ARG A 197 16.74 -5.95 8.85
N ALA A 198 16.68 -5.04 9.80
CA ALA A 198 16.78 -5.40 11.22
C ALA A 198 15.55 -6.23 11.66
N SER A 199 14.35 -5.88 11.20
CA SER A 199 13.12 -6.67 11.45
C SER A 199 13.20 -8.07 10.85
N PHE A 200 13.72 -8.21 9.63
CA PHE A 200 13.87 -9.52 8.99
C PHE A 200 14.88 -10.42 9.67
N LYS A 201 15.91 -9.86 10.33
CA LYS A 201 16.85 -10.65 11.15
C LYS A 201 16.16 -11.37 12.30
N THR A 202 15.08 -10.83 12.86
CA THR A 202 14.28 -11.51 13.90
C THR A 202 13.56 -12.75 13.36
N LEU A 203 13.38 -12.84 12.04
CA LEU A 203 12.83 -14.00 11.32
C LEU A 203 13.94 -14.92 10.76
N GLY A 204 15.22 -14.65 11.04
CA GLY A 204 16.34 -15.38 10.45
C GLY A 204 16.58 -15.07 8.96
N ILE A 205 16.04 -13.95 8.46
CA ILE A 205 16.17 -13.54 7.06
C ILE A 205 17.18 -12.40 6.93
N GLU A 206 18.17 -12.57 6.06
CA GLU A 206 19.12 -11.53 5.71
C GLU A 206 18.71 -10.83 4.41
N LEU A 207 18.04 -9.68 4.54
CA LEU A 207 17.60 -8.87 3.41
C LEU A 207 18.79 -8.21 2.71
N ARG A 208 18.97 -8.49 1.42
CA ARG A 208 20.02 -7.86 0.61
C ARG A 208 19.70 -6.39 0.33
N LYS A 209 20.72 -5.54 0.38
CA LYS A 209 20.57 -4.13 0.01
C LYS A 209 20.26 -4.04 -1.49
N PRO A 210 19.21 -3.32 -1.91
CA PRO A 210 18.93 -3.14 -3.34
C PRO A 210 20.10 -2.39 -4.00
N ARG A 211 20.47 -2.81 -5.21
CA ARG A 211 21.61 -2.20 -5.94
C ARG A 211 21.33 -0.75 -6.35
N LEU A 212 20.07 -0.37 -6.50
CA LEU A 212 19.68 0.95 -7.02
C LEU A 212 18.48 1.51 -6.23
N LEU A 213 18.76 2.31 -5.21
CA LEU A 213 17.73 3.05 -4.45
C LEU A 213 17.02 4.16 -5.27
N HIS A 214 17.45 4.42 -6.51
CA HIS A 214 17.06 5.61 -7.26
C HIS A 214 16.46 5.36 -8.65
N LEU A 215 15.97 4.14 -8.92
CA LEU A 215 15.45 3.76 -10.24
C LEU A 215 14.33 4.67 -10.78
N ASN A 216 13.57 5.30 -9.89
CA ASN A 216 12.42 6.13 -10.23
C ASN A 216 12.59 7.61 -9.85
N ARG A 217 13.81 8.09 -9.61
CA ARG A 217 14.00 9.55 -9.58
C ARG A 217 13.70 10.07 -10.98
N SER A 218 12.58 10.79 -11.12
CA SER A 218 12.31 11.56 -12.33
C SER A 218 13.54 12.42 -12.64
N ARG A 219 14.16 12.19 -13.80
CA ARG A 219 15.32 12.98 -14.26
C ARG A 219 14.90 14.40 -14.62
N THR A 220 13.62 14.64 -14.83
CA THR A 220 13.05 15.96 -15.11
C THR A 220 12.92 16.74 -13.80
N ARG A 221 13.69 17.82 -13.67
CA ARG A 221 13.45 18.88 -12.67
C ARG A 221 12.24 19.70 -13.15
N GLU A 222 11.05 19.12 -13.01
CA GLU A 222 9.84 19.87 -13.27
C GLU A 222 9.62 20.87 -12.15
N ASN A 223 9.21 22.06 -12.54
CA ASN A 223 8.85 23.11 -11.60
C ASN A 223 7.54 22.72 -10.89
N LEU A 224 7.63 22.40 -9.60
CA LEU A 224 6.50 22.10 -8.73
C LEU A 224 6.12 23.30 -7.84
N SER A 225 6.55 24.52 -8.19
CA SER A 225 6.24 25.72 -7.40
C SER A 225 4.74 26.01 -7.27
N TRP A 226 3.93 25.48 -8.19
CA TRP A 226 2.48 25.54 -8.13
C TRP A 226 1.85 24.64 -7.06
N VAL A 227 2.58 23.67 -6.52
CA VAL A 227 2.10 22.81 -5.42
C VAL A 227 2.22 23.58 -4.10
N ASN A 228 1.35 24.55 -3.93
CA ASN A 228 1.30 25.41 -2.75
C ASN A 228 -0.15 25.92 -2.54
N PRO A 229 -0.51 26.35 -1.33
CA PRO A 229 -1.86 26.87 -1.03
C PRO A 229 -2.25 28.15 -1.80
N GLY A 230 -1.31 28.88 -2.37
CA GLY A 230 -1.55 30.09 -3.15
C GLY A 230 -1.94 29.85 -4.60
N ASP A 231 -1.71 28.63 -5.13
CA ASP A 231 -2.20 28.20 -6.44
C ASP A 231 -3.48 27.38 -6.28
N ALA A 232 -4.52 27.67 -7.06
CA ALA A 232 -5.82 27.01 -6.96
C ALA A 232 -5.74 25.49 -7.20
N VAL A 233 -4.94 25.05 -8.17
CA VAL A 233 -4.73 23.62 -8.44
C VAL A 233 -3.91 22.99 -7.31
N GLY A 234 -2.87 23.69 -6.84
CA GLY A 234 -2.03 23.27 -5.73
C GLY A 234 -2.83 23.10 -4.45
N GLN A 235 -3.68 24.03 -4.12
CA GLN A 235 -4.57 23.96 -2.95
C GLN A 235 -5.52 22.76 -3.01
N ARG A 236 -6.17 22.55 -4.17
CA ARG A 236 -7.03 21.38 -4.40
C ARG A 236 -6.25 20.08 -4.26
N LEU A 237 -5.04 20.01 -4.82
CA LEU A 237 -4.19 18.82 -4.76
C LEU A 237 -3.76 18.49 -3.33
N LEU A 238 -3.39 19.50 -2.52
CA LEU A 238 -3.01 19.33 -1.12
C LEU A 238 -4.17 18.83 -0.25
N GLY A 239 -5.42 19.14 -0.61
CA GLY A 239 -6.62 18.75 0.13
C GLY A 239 -7.35 17.53 -0.41
N CYS A 240 -6.94 16.93 -1.53
CA CYS A 240 -7.74 15.91 -2.22
C CYS A 240 -7.72 14.52 -1.57
N GLN A 241 -6.82 14.25 -0.61
CA GLN A 241 -6.67 12.92 -0.01
C GLN A 241 -6.60 12.97 1.54
N PRO A 242 -7.63 13.47 2.23
CA PRO A 242 -7.57 13.68 3.69
C PRO A 242 -7.40 12.36 4.47
N SER A 243 -7.99 11.26 4.01
CA SER A 243 -7.86 9.95 4.65
C SER A 243 -6.46 9.37 4.50
N ASP A 244 -5.84 9.53 3.33
CA ASP A 244 -4.44 9.12 3.13
C ASP A 244 -3.49 9.98 3.97
N GLU A 245 -3.77 11.28 4.13
CA GLU A 245 -2.99 12.17 4.99
C GLU A 245 -3.06 11.72 6.45
N GLN A 246 -4.27 11.40 6.94
CA GLN A 246 -4.46 10.86 8.29
C GLN A 246 -3.70 9.56 8.49
N LEU A 247 -3.82 8.63 7.53
CA LEU A 247 -3.15 7.34 7.55
C LEU A 247 -1.62 7.49 7.53
N TYR A 248 -1.12 8.28 6.57
CA TYR A 248 0.30 8.54 6.40
C TYR A 248 0.92 9.18 7.64
N ARG A 249 0.30 10.22 8.21
CA ARG A 249 0.78 10.91 9.42
C ARG A 249 0.91 9.93 10.58
N LYS A 250 -0.12 9.11 10.86
CA LYS A 250 -0.09 8.10 11.92
C LYS A 250 1.10 7.14 11.75
N PHE A 251 1.26 6.57 10.56
CA PHE A 251 2.30 5.57 10.34
C PHE A 251 3.70 6.17 10.21
N ARG A 252 3.82 7.41 9.75
CA ARG A 252 5.07 8.15 9.76
C ARG A 252 5.57 8.43 11.19
N GLU A 253 4.69 8.86 12.08
CA GLU A 253 5.01 9.05 13.51
C GLU A 253 5.47 7.73 14.15
N ARG A 254 4.72 6.65 13.96
CA ARG A 254 5.10 5.31 14.45
C ARG A 254 6.44 4.84 13.91
N PHE A 255 6.67 5.04 12.63
CA PHE A 255 7.93 4.70 11.99
C PHE A 255 9.11 5.44 12.65
N PHE A 256 9.01 6.74 12.89
CA PHE A 256 10.10 7.48 13.53
C PHE A 256 10.32 7.08 14.99
N LEU A 257 9.26 6.77 15.73
CA LEU A 257 9.38 6.22 17.08
C LEU A 257 10.11 4.86 17.07
N ALA A 258 9.69 3.95 16.19
CA ALA A 258 10.34 2.64 16.05
C ALA A 258 11.81 2.76 15.59
N TYR A 259 12.08 3.61 14.61
CA TYR A 259 13.45 3.85 14.13
C TYR A 259 14.34 4.47 15.20
N SER A 260 13.84 5.48 15.93
CA SER A 260 14.57 6.10 17.05
C SER A 260 14.90 5.10 18.15
N ARG A 261 13.92 4.22 18.50
CA ARG A 261 14.13 3.15 19.48
C ARG A 261 15.19 2.16 18.98
N TYR A 262 15.06 1.68 17.75
CA TYR A 262 16.05 0.80 17.14
C TYR A 262 17.45 1.40 17.17
N ARG A 263 17.61 2.67 16.81
CA ARG A 263 18.92 3.36 16.83
C ARG A 263 19.51 3.48 18.23
N LYS A 264 18.69 3.58 19.26
CA LYS A 264 19.13 3.69 20.65
C LYS A 264 19.44 2.33 21.30
N THR A 265 18.66 1.32 21.00
CA THR A 265 18.67 0.04 21.75
C THR A 265 19.08 -1.17 20.91
N GLY A 266 19.07 -1.06 19.58
CA GLY A 266 19.21 -2.19 18.66
C GLY A 266 17.98 -3.13 18.64
N LEU A 267 16.94 -2.85 19.44
CA LEU A 267 15.74 -3.67 19.55
C LEU A 267 14.69 -3.24 18.56
N ILE A 268 13.94 -4.23 18.06
CA ILE A 268 12.81 -4.04 17.16
C ILE A 268 11.56 -4.57 17.81
N ASP A 269 10.51 -3.76 17.82
CA ASP A 269 9.18 -4.22 18.17
C ASP A 269 8.62 -5.02 16.99
N VAL A 270 8.51 -6.32 17.18
CA VAL A 270 7.77 -7.17 16.24
C VAL A 270 6.31 -7.14 16.71
N PRO A 271 5.33 -6.87 15.82
CA PRO A 271 3.93 -6.94 16.18
C PRO A 271 3.64 -8.29 16.85
N SER A 272 3.01 -8.25 18.02
CA SER A 272 2.51 -9.45 18.67
C SER A 272 1.46 -10.11 17.81
N ASP A 273 1.35 -11.43 17.90
CA ASP A 273 0.40 -12.23 17.11
C ASP A 273 -1.04 -11.73 17.31
N PRO A 274 -1.73 -11.34 16.24
CA PRO A 274 -2.91 -10.51 16.33
C PRO A 274 -4.22 -11.29 16.27
N GLY A 275 -4.63 -11.92 17.35
CA GLY A 275 -6.01 -12.38 17.53
C GLY A 275 -6.43 -13.65 16.74
N PRO A 276 -7.73 -13.98 16.66
CA PRO A 276 -8.23 -15.28 16.18
C PRO A 276 -7.74 -15.58 14.75
N GLU A 277 -7.11 -16.75 14.61
CA GLU A 277 -6.36 -17.18 13.43
C GLU A 277 -7.23 -17.38 12.17
N ASP A 278 -8.55 -17.51 12.31
CA ASP A 278 -9.44 -18.00 11.24
C ASP A 278 -10.07 -16.91 10.39
N GLN A 279 -9.88 -15.64 10.72
CA GLN A 279 -10.51 -14.54 10.01
C GLN A 279 -9.47 -13.65 9.30
N PRO A 280 -9.67 -13.28 8.01
CA PRO A 280 -8.83 -12.30 7.32
C PRO A 280 -8.74 -10.97 8.10
N ILE A 281 -7.56 -10.35 8.08
CA ILE A 281 -7.28 -9.10 8.82
C ILE A 281 -8.28 -8.00 8.45
N CYS A 282 -8.63 -7.87 7.17
CA CYS A 282 -9.55 -6.85 6.68
C CYS A 282 -10.98 -7.04 7.21
N GLU A 283 -11.47 -8.28 7.26
CA GLU A 283 -12.79 -8.58 7.82
C GLU A 283 -12.84 -8.32 9.33
N TRP A 284 -11.79 -8.71 10.04
CA TRP A 284 -11.64 -8.41 11.46
C TRP A 284 -11.64 -6.90 11.73
N ALA A 285 -10.82 -6.12 10.99
CA ALA A 285 -10.72 -4.67 11.16
C ALA A 285 -12.07 -3.98 10.91
N ALA A 286 -12.77 -4.37 9.84
CA ALA A 286 -14.10 -3.84 9.53
C ALA A 286 -15.12 -4.12 10.65
N ARG A 287 -15.14 -5.35 11.20
CA ARG A 287 -16.03 -5.71 12.32
C ARG A 287 -15.70 -4.90 13.59
N GLN A 288 -14.42 -4.66 13.91
CA GLN A 288 -14.04 -3.84 15.06
C GLN A 288 -14.61 -2.43 14.96
N VAL A 289 -14.52 -1.82 13.79
CA VAL A 289 -15.06 -0.46 13.57
C VAL A 289 -16.59 -0.47 13.65
N LEU A 290 -17.27 -1.39 12.97
CA LEU A 290 -18.73 -1.50 13.00
C LEU A 290 -19.28 -1.70 14.42
N GLN A 291 -18.64 -2.57 15.22
CA GLN A 291 -19.03 -2.78 16.62
C GLN A 291 -18.89 -1.49 17.44
N LYS A 292 -17.79 -0.76 17.25
CA LYS A 292 -17.59 0.53 17.93
C LYS A 292 -18.64 1.58 17.52
N GLU A 293 -18.97 1.68 16.24
CA GLU A 293 -20.03 2.58 15.74
C GLU A 293 -21.39 2.25 16.37
N GLN A 294 -21.76 0.97 16.42
CA GLN A 294 -23.01 0.51 17.06
C GLN A 294 -23.03 0.80 18.56
N GLN A 295 -21.92 0.67 19.27
CA GLN A 295 -21.82 1.02 20.71
C GLN A 295 -22.03 2.52 20.93
N ILE A 296 -21.42 3.38 20.08
CA ILE A 296 -21.59 4.83 20.16
C ILE A 296 -23.05 5.21 19.89
N GLN A 297 -23.69 4.62 18.88
CA GLN A 297 -25.10 4.89 18.57
C GLN A 297 -26.03 4.49 19.72
N ARG A 298 -25.79 3.33 20.36
CA ARG A 298 -26.58 2.86 21.53
C ARG A 298 -26.38 3.75 22.76
N ALA A 299 -25.21 4.34 22.94
CA ALA A 299 -24.92 5.23 24.05
C ALA A 299 -25.48 6.65 23.88
N ALA A 300 -25.86 7.01 22.65
CA ALA A 300 -26.44 8.31 22.30
C ALA A 300 -27.99 8.35 22.36
N VAL A 301 -28.65 7.20 22.58
CA VAL A 301 -30.09 7.02 22.79
C VAL A 301 -30.39 6.83 24.28
#